data_6d6faffceb4f32dad2d1c93c6fe98530
#
_entry.id   6d6faffceb4f32dad2d1c93c6fe98530
#
_cell.length_a   1.000
_cell.length_b   1.000
_cell.length_c   1.000
_cell.angle_alpha   90.00
_cell.angle_beta   90.00
_cell.angle_gamma   90.00
#
_symmetry.space_group_name_H-M   'P 1'
#
loop_
_entity.id
_entity.type
_entity.pdbx_description
1 polymer ?
#
loop_
_entity_poly.entity_id
_entity_poly.type
_entity_poly.pdbx_seq_one_letter_code
_entity_poly.pdbx_strand_id
1 'polypeptide(L)'
;AMLEALSQSLYDHILRVQGAAPVEFRHTSREMYTRALPQTALAGHGAEMIRQYIRRMNEDGRQDDHIRMACCYIATHLSESFTLETVAKHVFVSKCYLCRMFRNQTGQSFSQYVTARRLERAEHLLRHSGLSIDRIAEQCGFGSAAYFATTFRRRNGMAPSAWRRQLRAQQRAG
;
A
#
# COMPACT_ATOMS: atom_id res chain seq x y z
N ALA A 1 12.76 15.04 -34.70
CA ALA A 1 11.33 14.71 -34.91
C ALA A 1 10.91 13.37 -34.30
N MET A 2 11.46 12.21 -34.76
CA MET A 2 11.04 10.87 -34.29
C MET A 2 11.38 10.63 -32.81
N LEU A 3 12.60 10.97 -32.36
CA LEU A 3 13.01 10.85 -30.95
C LEU A 3 12.28 11.82 -30.03
N GLU A 4 11.92 12.98 -30.51
CA GLU A 4 11.08 13.95 -29.78
C GLU A 4 9.69 13.40 -29.55
N ALA A 5 9.06 12.87 -30.60
CA ALA A 5 7.74 12.24 -30.49
C ALA A 5 7.75 11.04 -29.52
N LEU A 6 8.81 10.23 -29.56
CA LEU A 6 8.98 9.08 -28.65
C LEU A 6 9.16 9.56 -27.19
N SER A 7 10.03 10.57 -26.98
CA SER A 7 10.26 11.17 -25.65
C SER A 7 8.99 11.77 -25.07
N GLN A 8 8.24 12.52 -25.89
CA GLN A 8 6.97 13.10 -25.45
C GLN A 8 5.93 12.03 -25.15
N SER A 9 5.81 11.01 -25.98
CA SER A 9 4.88 9.88 -25.75
C SER A 9 5.20 9.12 -24.48
N LEU A 10 6.50 8.86 -24.21
CA LEU A 10 6.94 8.22 -22.95
C LEU A 10 6.67 9.12 -21.74
N TYR A 11 6.91 10.42 -21.85
CA TYR A 11 6.64 11.39 -20.79
C TYR A 11 5.13 11.44 -20.46
N ASP A 12 4.28 11.55 -21.48
CA ASP A 12 2.83 11.60 -21.31
C ASP A 12 2.27 10.29 -20.73
N HIS A 13 2.88 9.15 -21.11
CA HIS A 13 2.52 7.85 -20.54
C HIS A 13 2.88 7.77 -19.05
N ILE A 14 4.09 8.21 -18.64
CA ILE A 14 4.52 8.26 -17.25
C ILE A 14 3.60 9.16 -16.43
N LEU A 15 3.28 10.37 -16.93
CA LEU A 15 2.35 11.27 -16.26
C LEU A 15 0.96 10.65 -16.06
N ARG A 16 0.47 9.90 -17.04
CA ARG A 16 -0.85 9.27 -17.01
C ARG A 16 -0.91 8.12 -16.01
N VAL A 17 0.17 7.33 -15.91
CA VAL A 17 0.22 6.13 -15.06
C VAL A 17 0.62 6.47 -13.62
N GLN A 18 1.54 7.39 -13.42
CA GLN A 18 2.16 7.70 -12.11
C GLN A 18 1.73 9.03 -11.49
N GLY A 19 0.98 9.86 -12.23
CA GLY A 19 0.56 11.18 -11.76
C GLY A 19 1.67 12.24 -11.70
N ALA A 20 2.96 11.84 -11.77
CA ALA A 20 4.11 12.75 -11.81
C ALA A 20 5.27 12.14 -12.60
N ALA A 21 5.90 12.90 -13.48
CA ALA A 21 7.12 12.48 -14.16
C ALA A 21 8.35 12.73 -13.27
N PRO A 22 9.29 11.77 -13.18
CA PRO A 22 10.53 11.94 -12.42
C PRO A 22 11.34 13.15 -12.93
N VAL A 23 11.95 13.88 -11.99
CA VAL A 23 12.77 15.07 -12.30
C VAL A 23 13.91 14.71 -13.25
N GLU A 24 14.53 13.54 -13.07
CA GLU A 24 15.62 13.03 -13.91
C GLU A 24 15.19 12.81 -15.35
N PHE A 25 13.98 12.34 -15.59
CA PHE A 25 13.44 12.14 -16.93
C PHE A 25 13.22 13.48 -17.66
N ARG A 26 12.78 14.52 -16.94
CA ARG A 26 12.67 15.89 -17.48
C ARG A 26 14.02 16.49 -17.81
N HIS A 27 15.03 16.21 -16.98
CA HIS A 27 16.38 16.73 -17.20
C HIS A 27 17.03 16.12 -18.44
N THR A 28 16.98 14.81 -18.56
CA THR A 28 17.54 14.05 -19.70
C THR A 28 16.84 14.44 -21.01
N SER A 29 15.51 14.56 -20.99
CA SER A 29 14.77 15.03 -22.18
C SER A 29 15.15 16.46 -22.57
N ARG A 30 15.28 17.38 -21.60
CA ARG A 30 15.63 18.78 -21.85
C ARG A 30 17.06 18.93 -22.39
N GLU A 31 18.02 18.14 -21.89
CA GLU A 31 19.40 18.13 -22.39
C GLU A 31 19.48 17.65 -23.85
N MET A 32 18.65 16.69 -24.25
CA MET A 32 18.58 16.22 -25.64
C MET A 32 18.14 17.30 -26.61
N TYR A 33 17.27 18.23 -26.19
CA TYR A 33 16.77 19.30 -27.06
C TYR A 33 17.65 20.56 -27.11
N THR A 34 18.45 20.76 -26.04
CA THR A 34 19.27 22.01 -25.93
C THR A 34 20.67 21.86 -26.47
N ARG A 35 21.20 20.64 -26.65
CA ARG A 35 22.51 20.39 -27.26
C ARG A 35 22.34 19.84 -28.67
N ALA A 36 23.02 20.47 -29.64
CA ALA A 36 23.19 19.89 -30.96
C ALA A 36 24.17 18.69 -30.90
N LEU A 37 23.65 17.53 -30.51
CA LEU A 37 24.41 16.29 -30.37
C LEU A 37 24.53 15.59 -31.73
N PRO A 38 25.68 14.95 -32.06
CA PRO A 38 25.81 14.10 -33.23
C PRO A 38 24.79 12.96 -33.21
N GLN A 39 24.36 12.50 -34.40
CA GLN A 39 23.31 11.47 -34.52
C GLN A 39 23.63 10.15 -33.75
N THR A 40 24.91 9.79 -33.63
CA THR A 40 25.38 8.64 -32.85
C THR A 40 25.14 8.79 -31.34
N ALA A 41 25.32 10.04 -30.82
CA ALA A 41 25.04 10.33 -29.41
C ALA A 41 23.54 10.38 -29.11
N LEU A 42 22.70 10.84 -30.03
CA LEU A 42 21.25 10.84 -29.93
C LEU A 42 20.67 9.43 -29.81
N ALA A 43 21.19 8.47 -30.56
CA ALA A 43 20.78 7.07 -30.51
C ALA A 43 21.13 6.44 -29.14
N GLY A 44 22.31 6.75 -28.61
CA GLY A 44 22.74 6.31 -27.26
C GLY A 44 21.86 6.86 -26.14
N HIS A 45 21.53 8.16 -26.18
CA HIS A 45 20.65 8.80 -25.21
C HIS A 45 19.21 8.28 -25.28
N GLY A 46 18.67 8.05 -26.47
CA GLY A 46 17.37 7.45 -26.66
C GLY A 46 17.28 6.01 -26.09
N ALA A 47 18.32 5.21 -26.32
CA ALA A 47 18.40 3.86 -25.77
C ALA A 47 18.50 3.87 -24.23
N GLU A 48 19.25 4.83 -23.65
CA GLU A 48 19.35 4.97 -22.20
C GLU A 48 18.02 5.41 -21.57
N MET A 49 17.30 6.36 -22.18
CA MET A 49 15.95 6.74 -21.74
C MET A 49 14.99 5.56 -21.75
N ILE A 50 15.01 4.75 -22.81
CA ILE A 50 14.16 3.55 -22.90
C ILE A 50 14.55 2.54 -21.81
N ARG A 51 15.85 2.31 -21.58
CA ARG A 51 16.33 1.42 -20.50
C ARG A 51 15.88 1.89 -19.11
N GLN A 52 16.00 3.19 -18.83
CA GLN A 52 15.54 3.78 -17.56
C GLN A 52 14.03 3.67 -17.41
N TYR A 53 13.27 3.90 -18.47
CA TYR A 53 11.82 3.73 -18.48
C TYR A 53 11.42 2.27 -18.18
N ILE A 54 12.00 1.31 -18.90
CA ILE A 54 11.71 -0.14 -18.68
C ILE A 54 12.10 -0.55 -17.26
N ARG A 55 13.24 -0.07 -16.75
CA ARG A 55 13.67 -0.37 -15.37
C ARG A 55 12.64 0.11 -14.35
N ARG A 56 12.16 1.35 -14.47
CA ARG A 56 11.13 1.91 -13.57
C ARG A 56 9.80 1.18 -13.68
N MET A 57 9.32 0.93 -14.88
CA MET A 57 8.08 0.15 -15.08
C MET A 57 8.17 -1.22 -14.43
N ASN A 58 9.33 -1.88 -14.52
CA ASN A 58 9.54 -3.16 -13.86
C ASN A 58 9.67 -3.04 -12.34
N GLU A 59 10.25 -1.96 -11.84
CA GLU A 59 10.37 -1.68 -10.40
C GLU A 59 9.01 -1.37 -9.80
N ASP A 60 8.19 -0.53 -10.46
CA ASP A 60 6.84 -0.17 -10.00
C ASP A 60 5.90 -1.39 -10.04
N GLY A 61 5.92 -2.18 -11.11
CA GLY A 61 5.13 -3.41 -11.18
C GLY A 61 5.51 -4.43 -10.10
N ARG A 62 6.80 -4.58 -9.80
CA ARG A 62 7.27 -5.42 -8.69
C ARG A 62 6.90 -4.87 -7.32
N GLN A 63 6.93 -3.54 -7.15
CA GLN A 63 6.52 -2.90 -5.90
C GLN A 63 5.05 -3.17 -5.59
N ASP A 64 4.18 -3.03 -6.59
CA ASP A 64 2.75 -3.30 -6.45
C ASP A 64 2.49 -4.77 -6.11
N ASP A 65 3.23 -5.69 -6.73
CA ASP A 65 3.13 -7.12 -6.44
C ASP A 65 3.58 -7.45 -5.01
N HIS A 66 4.68 -6.91 -4.53
CA HIS A 66 5.14 -7.14 -3.15
C HIS A 66 4.16 -6.59 -2.11
N ILE A 67 3.57 -5.40 -2.32
CA ILE A 67 2.56 -4.85 -1.41
C ILE A 67 1.26 -5.67 -1.48
N ARG A 68 0.83 -6.07 -2.67
CA ARG A 68 -0.35 -6.92 -2.84
C ARG A 68 -0.18 -8.24 -2.10
N MET A 69 0.98 -8.90 -2.23
CA MET A 69 1.32 -10.12 -1.50
C MET A 69 1.36 -9.90 0.01
N ALA A 70 1.94 -8.78 0.46
CA ALA A 70 1.98 -8.42 1.88
C ALA A 70 0.58 -8.19 2.45
N CYS A 71 -0.30 -7.48 1.73
CA CYS A 71 -1.69 -7.27 2.12
C CYS A 71 -2.48 -8.59 2.15
N CYS A 72 -2.24 -9.49 1.21
CA CYS A 72 -2.85 -10.83 1.19
C CYS A 72 -2.40 -11.66 2.40
N TYR A 73 -1.10 -11.67 2.71
CA TYR A 73 -0.56 -12.32 3.90
C TYR A 73 -1.20 -11.78 5.18
N ILE A 74 -1.28 -10.45 5.33
CA ILE A 74 -1.90 -9.81 6.49
C ILE A 74 -3.37 -10.25 6.61
N ALA A 75 -4.13 -10.22 5.51
CA ALA A 75 -5.56 -10.56 5.52
C ALA A 75 -5.82 -12.01 5.98
N THR A 76 -4.96 -12.94 5.60
CA THR A 76 -5.09 -14.36 5.95
C THR A 76 -4.59 -14.70 7.35
N HIS A 77 -3.70 -13.88 7.95
CA HIS A 77 -3.06 -14.14 9.26
C HIS A 77 -3.47 -13.15 10.34
N LEU A 78 -4.59 -12.40 10.19
CA LEU A 78 -5.00 -11.35 11.13
C LEU A 78 -5.15 -11.82 12.59
N SER A 79 -5.52 -13.08 12.81
CA SER A 79 -5.67 -13.67 14.14
C SER A 79 -4.34 -14.03 14.81
N GLU A 80 -3.27 -14.06 14.04
CA GLU A 80 -1.96 -14.47 14.52
C GLU A 80 -1.09 -13.26 14.92
N SER A 81 -0.04 -13.54 15.70
CA SER A 81 1.00 -12.55 15.96
C SER A 81 2.06 -12.64 14.87
N PHE A 82 2.24 -11.58 14.12
CA PHE A 82 3.31 -11.46 13.13
C PHE A 82 3.93 -10.06 13.16
N THR A 83 5.14 -9.95 12.66
CA THR A 83 5.90 -8.71 12.60
C THR A 83 6.08 -8.24 11.16
N LEU A 84 6.45 -6.96 10.97
CA LEU A 84 6.87 -6.46 9.67
C LEU A 84 8.00 -7.31 9.06
N GLU A 85 8.90 -7.83 9.90
CA GLU A 85 10.00 -8.69 9.45
C GLU A 85 9.51 -10.03 8.92
N THR A 86 8.52 -10.64 9.58
CA THR A 86 7.87 -11.88 9.12
C THR A 86 7.27 -11.69 7.74
N VAL A 87 6.52 -10.60 7.54
CA VAL A 87 5.90 -10.29 6.25
C VAL A 87 6.94 -9.97 5.19
N ALA A 88 8.00 -9.21 5.53
CA ALA A 88 9.09 -8.88 4.61
C ALA A 88 9.80 -10.15 4.08
N LYS A 89 10.06 -11.11 4.97
CA LYS A 89 10.62 -12.43 4.59
C LYS A 89 9.67 -13.19 3.65
N HIS A 90 8.37 -13.17 3.93
CA HIS A 90 7.37 -13.84 3.10
C HIS A 90 7.29 -13.27 1.68
N VAL A 91 7.43 -11.95 1.53
CA VAL A 91 7.41 -11.29 0.21
C VAL A 91 8.81 -11.06 -0.38
N PHE A 92 9.85 -11.69 0.19
CA PHE A 92 11.23 -11.68 -0.29
C PHE A 92 11.87 -10.30 -0.42
N VAL A 93 11.58 -9.39 0.50
CA VAL A 93 12.18 -8.05 0.55
C VAL A 93 12.78 -7.75 1.93
N SER A 94 13.62 -6.72 2.02
CA SER A 94 14.12 -6.26 3.32
C SER A 94 13.03 -5.55 4.13
N LYS A 95 13.12 -5.63 5.47
CA LYS A 95 12.21 -4.94 6.38
C LYS A 95 12.13 -3.44 6.12
N CYS A 96 13.28 -2.80 5.87
CA CYS A 96 13.34 -1.36 5.60
C CYS A 96 12.65 -0.99 4.28
N TYR A 97 12.83 -1.83 3.26
CA TYR A 97 12.19 -1.64 1.96
C TYR A 97 10.66 -1.79 2.07
N LEU A 98 10.18 -2.86 2.71
CA LEU A 98 8.75 -3.06 2.92
C LEU A 98 8.12 -1.92 3.74
N CYS A 99 8.78 -1.44 4.80
CA CYS A 99 8.30 -0.32 5.62
C CYS A 99 8.07 0.94 4.79
N ARG A 100 9.04 1.30 3.94
CA ARG A 100 8.97 2.47 3.06
C ARG A 100 7.88 2.33 2.01
N MET A 101 7.83 1.17 1.34
CA MET A 101 6.80 0.87 0.35
C MET A 101 5.39 0.95 0.93
N PHE A 102 5.20 0.32 2.10
CA PHE A 102 3.90 0.32 2.78
C PHE A 102 3.38 1.74 3.01
N ARG A 103 4.26 2.61 3.54
CA ARG A 103 3.90 4.01 3.79
C ARG A 103 3.60 4.78 2.50
N ASN A 104 4.37 4.56 1.45
CA ASN A 104 4.20 5.25 0.17
C ASN A 104 2.90 4.84 -0.53
N GLN A 105 2.55 3.56 -0.52
CA GLN A 105 1.38 3.06 -1.26
C GLN A 105 0.08 3.09 -0.46
N THR A 106 0.14 2.86 0.87
CA THR A 106 -1.07 2.84 1.70
C THR A 106 -1.31 4.14 2.46
N GLY A 107 -0.35 5.06 2.49
CA GLY A 107 -0.39 6.27 3.32
C GLY A 107 -0.26 6.00 4.83
N GLN A 108 -0.14 4.75 5.26
CA GLN A 108 -0.15 4.32 6.65
C GLN A 108 1.12 3.55 7.00
N SER A 109 1.49 3.57 8.30
CA SER A 109 2.49 2.62 8.77
C SER A 109 1.94 1.18 8.75
N PHE A 110 2.81 0.19 8.67
CA PHE A 110 2.44 -1.23 8.73
C PHE A 110 1.56 -1.55 9.96
N SER A 111 1.94 -1.06 11.15
CA SER A 111 1.17 -1.28 12.38
C SER A 111 -0.21 -0.63 12.34
N GLN A 112 -0.33 0.57 11.77
CA GLN A 112 -1.62 1.24 11.58
C GLN A 112 -2.52 0.45 10.63
N TYR A 113 -1.97 -0.03 9.53
CA TYR A 113 -2.70 -0.83 8.56
C TYR A 113 -3.20 -2.14 9.17
N VAL A 114 -2.33 -2.92 9.84
CA VAL A 114 -2.72 -4.17 10.51
C VAL A 114 -3.81 -3.91 11.55
N THR A 115 -3.65 -2.88 12.38
CA THR A 115 -4.66 -2.51 13.39
C THR A 115 -5.99 -2.14 12.74
N ALA A 116 -5.97 -1.40 11.65
CA ALA A 116 -7.19 -1.03 10.90
C ALA A 116 -7.91 -2.28 10.37
N ARG A 117 -7.19 -3.23 9.77
CA ARG A 117 -7.77 -4.49 9.27
C ARG A 117 -8.34 -5.36 10.39
N ARG A 118 -7.65 -5.44 11.53
CA ARG A 118 -8.16 -6.14 12.73
C ARG A 118 -9.45 -5.52 13.27
N LEU A 119 -9.54 -4.20 13.29
CA LEU A 119 -10.76 -3.49 13.73
C LEU A 119 -11.92 -3.70 12.76
N GLU A 120 -11.68 -3.68 11.46
CA GLU A 120 -12.72 -3.99 10.44
C GLU A 120 -13.28 -5.41 10.61
N ARG A 121 -12.39 -6.39 10.83
CA ARG A 121 -12.82 -7.76 11.15
C ARG A 121 -13.63 -7.81 12.46
N ALA A 122 -13.21 -7.06 13.48
CA ALA A 122 -13.94 -7.00 14.75
C ALA A 122 -15.34 -6.38 14.58
N GLU A 123 -15.48 -5.32 13.81
CA GLU A 123 -16.76 -4.70 13.46
C GLU A 123 -17.69 -5.71 12.77
N HIS A 124 -17.17 -6.48 11.84
CA HIS A 124 -17.92 -7.55 11.19
C HIS A 124 -18.39 -8.62 12.20
N LEU A 125 -17.49 -9.10 13.08
CA LEU A 125 -17.84 -10.09 14.09
C LEU A 125 -18.84 -9.55 15.14
N LEU A 126 -18.69 -8.30 15.55
CA LEU A 126 -19.64 -7.63 16.46
C LEU A 126 -21.05 -7.55 15.87
N ARG A 127 -21.16 -7.39 14.54
CA ARG A 127 -22.45 -7.29 13.83
C ARG A 127 -23.09 -8.64 13.58
N HIS A 128 -22.28 -9.63 13.20
CA HIS A 128 -22.79 -10.90 12.66
C HIS A 128 -22.60 -12.11 13.57
N SER A 129 -22.02 -11.94 14.77
CA SER A 129 -21.81 -13.05 15.69
C SER A 129 -22.31 -12.77 17.11
N GLY A 130 -22.55 -13.84 17.88
CA GLY A 130 -22.84 -13.80 19.31
C GLY A 130 -21.60 -13.89 20.20
N LEU A 131 -20.40 -13.89 19.65
CA LEU A 131 -19.16 -14.09 20.39
C LEU A 131 -18.96 -13.04 21.49
N SER A 132 -18.34 -13.41 22.60
CA SER A 132 -17.95 -12.45 23.64
C SER A 132 -16.92 -11.45 23.10
N ILE A 133 -16.80 -10.29 23.76
CA ILE A 133 -15.83 -9.26 23.38
C ILE A 133 -14.40 -9.79 23.43
N ASP A 134 -14.11 -10.64 24.45
CA ASP A 134 -12.79 -11.25 24.61
C ASP A 134 -12.46 -12.21 23.46
N ARG A 135 -13.42 -13.03 23.04
CA ARG A 135 -13.24 -13.94 21.90
C ARG A 135 -13.09 -13.20 20.58
N ILE A 136 -13.78 -12.08 20.40
CA ILE A 136 -13.59 -11.24 19.22
C ILE A 136 -12.18 -10.62 19.22
N ALA A 137 -11.71 -10.12 20.36
CA ALA A 137 -10.34 -9.59 20.48
C ALA A 137 -9.30 -10.65 20.09
N GLU A 138 -9.44 -11.85 20.61
CA GLU A 138 -8.57 -13.00 20.30
C GLU A 138 -8.61 -13.35 18.81
N GLN A 139 -9.79 -13.55 18.22
CA GLN A 139 -9.96 -13.91 16.80
C GLN A 139 -9.48 -12.81 15.84
N CYS A 140 -9.43 -11.57 16.29
CA CYS A 140 -8.89 -10.46 15.54
C CYS A 140 -7.40 -10.23 15.79
N GLY A 141 -6.73 -11.06 16.61
CA GLY A 141 -5.29 -10.99 16.86
C GLY A 141 -4.87 -9.86 17.79
N PHE A 142 -5.78 -9.34 18.64
CA PHE A 142 -5.41 -8.40 19.69
C PHE A 142 -4.82 -9.16 20.89
N GLY A 143 -3.67 -8.68 21.39
CA GLY A 143 -2.98 -9.32 22.52
C GLY A 143 -3.73 -9.27 23.84
N SER A 144 -4.72 -8.38 23.98
CA SER A 144 -5.65 -8.35 25.12
C SER A 144 -6.96 -7.66 24.76
N ALA A 145 -8.05 -8.05 25.46
CA ALA A 145 -9.35 -7.42 25.30
C ALA A 145 -9.36 -5.95 25.73
N ALA A 146 -8.54 -5.57 26.71
CA ALA A 146 -8.39 -4.19 27.15
C ALA A 146 -7.78 -3.31 26.06
N TYR A 147 -6.71 -3.76 25.41
CA TYR A 147 -6.09 -3.06 24.28
C TYR A 147 -7.05 -2.98 23.08
N PHE A 148 -7.77 -4.04 22.79
CA PHE A 148 -8.83 -4.05 21.79
C PHE A 148 -9.89 -2.99 22.08
N ALA A 149 -10.47 -2.99 23.29
CA ALA A 149 -11.54 -2.08 23.66
C ALA A 149 -11.11 -0.60 23.56
N THR A 150 -9.89 -0.28 24.02
CA THR A 150 -9.32 1.06 23.93
C THR A 150 -9.09 1.49 22.48
N THR A 151 -8.53 0.61 21.66
CA THR A 151 -8.24 0.88 20.25
C THR A 151 -9.51 1.00 19.43
N PHE A 152 -10.49 0.16 19.67
CA PHE A 152 -11.82 0.20 19.06
C PHE A 152 -12.56 1.51 19.40
N ARG A 153 -12.56 1.90 20.69
CA ARG A 153 -13.18 3.15 21.15
C ARG A 153 -12.55 4.36 20.48
N ARG A 154 -11.23 4.38 20.35
CA ARG A 154 -10.51 5.47 19.67
C ARG A 154 -10.92 5.64 18.21
N ARG A 155 -11.17 4.51 17.49
CA ARG A 155 -11.61 4.55 16.09
C ARG A 155 -13.10 4.85 15.92
N ASN A 156 -13.95 4.21 16.74
CA ASN A 156 -15.41 4.20 16.54
C ASN A 156 -16.16 5.14 17.52
N GLY A 157 -15.46 5.86 18.41
CA GLY A 157 -16.05 6.79 19.38
C GLY A 157 -16.66 6.10 20.60
N MET A 158 -16.89 4.79 20.60
CA MET A 158 -17.52 4.05 21.68
C MET A 158 -16.93 2.66 21.87
N ALA A 159 -17.14 2.09 23.09
CA ALA A 159 -16.67 0.75 23.42
C ALA A 159 -17.35 -0.34 22.56
N PRO A 160 -16.68 -1.50 22.28
CA PRO A 160 -17.25 -2.57 21.46
C PRO A 160 -18.61 -3.10 21.96
N SER A 161 -18.79 -3.20 23.29
CA SER A 161 -20.04 -3.66 23.89
C SER A 161 -21.20 -2.67 23.71
N ALA A 162 -20.91 -1.36 23.80
CA ALA A 162 -21.90 -0.32 23.54
C ALA A 162 -22.28 -0.28 22.06
N TRP A 163 -21.29 -0.40 21.17
CA TRP A 163 -21.47 -0.44 19.71
C TRP A 163 -22.36 -1.62 19.29
N ARG A 164 -22.13 -2.81 19.85
CA ARG A 164 -22.98 -3.98 19.63
C ARG A 164 -24.42 -3.77 20.11
N ARG A 165 -24.61 -3.17 21.27
CA ARG A 165 -25.97 -2.88 21.80
C ARG A 165 -26.73 -1.94 20.86
N GLN A 166 -26.07 -0.91 20.37
CA GLN A 166 -26.67 0.05 19.44
C GLN A 166 -27.11 -0.64 18.14
N LEU A 167 -26.25 -1.48 17.56
CA LEU A 167 -26.60 -2.24 16.34
C LEU A 167 -27.82 -3.13 16.54
N ARG A 168 -27.88 -3.87 17.68
CA ARG A 168 -29.03 -4.74 17.98
C ARG A 168 -30.33 -3.94 18.22
N ALA A 169 -30.24 -2.77 18.80
CA ALA A 169 -31.40 -1.89 18.95
C ALA A 169 -31.91 -1.39 17.59
N GLN A 170 -31.02 -1.02 16.68
CA GLN A 170 -31.38 -0.61 15.32
C GLN A 170 -32.03 -1.74 14.52
N GLN A 171 -31.52 -2.97 14.63
CA GLN A 171 -32.09 -4.15 13.95
C GLN A 171 -33.46 -4.58 14.47
N ARG A 172 -33.86 -4.19 15.69
CA ARG A 172 -35.19 -4.48 16.27
C ARG A 172 -36.22 -3.40 15.96
N ALA A 173 -35.77 -2.21 15.54
CA ALA A 173 -36.61 -1.07 15.27
C ALA A 173 -36.97 -0.90 13.77
N GLY A 174 -36.37 -1.65 12.89
CA GLY A 174 -36.62 -1.70 11.44
C GLY A 174 -37.18 -3.06 11.02
#